data_c852120b176cceec536a339c1a8e2c68
#
_entry.id   c852120b176cceec536a339c1a8e2c68
#
_cell.length_a   1.000
_cell.length_b   1.000
_cell.length_c   1.000
_cell.angle_alpha   90.00
_cell.angle_beta   90.00
_cell.angle_gamma   90.00
#
_symmetry.space_group_name_H-M   'P 1'
#
loop_
_entity.id
_entity.type
_entity.pdbx_description
1 polymer ?
#
loop_
_entity_poly.entity_id
_entity_poly.type
_entity_poly.pdbx_seq_one_letter_code
_entity_poly.pdbx_strand_id
1 'polypeptide(L)'
;MSASKYKSYSDPELVSMCLKGDGHAWEALIRRYRRLIYSVPVRFGFEDADAGDVFQAVCLKLLEHLHEVKDERRISAWLVTTTTRQCLHLRVLKTRETTGEDENVEDRQDPSINLEDLRLVTEEQQSIREAVEELGGRCQALIGLLYFDSTSPTYDEISRQMGIPVSSIGPTRARCLEKLKTILRRRGFS
;
A
#
# COMPACT_ATOMS: atom_id res chain seq x y z
N MET A 1 -9.20 22.64 -13.21
CA MET A 1 -8.29 21.84 -14.08
C MET A 1 -8.45 20.37 -13.68
N SER A 2 -8.65 19.48 -14.65
CA SER A 2 -9.21 18.14 -14.40
C SER A 2 -8.27 17.20 -13.64
N ALA A 3 -8.78 16.50 -12.61
CA ALA A 3 -8.11 15.42 -11.87
C ALA A 3 -7.52 14.29 -12.77
N SER A 4 -7.93 14.25 -14.04
CA SER A 4 -7.41 13.31 -15.05
C SER A 4 -5.94 13.53 -15.40
N LYS A 5 -5.45 14.79 -15.35
CA LYS A 5 -4.07 15.12 -15.71
C LYS A 5 -3.04 14.49 -14.76
N TYR A 6 -3.36 14.44 -13.47
CA TYR A 6 -2.44 13.93 -12.44
C TYR A 6 -2.32 12.40 -12.40
N LYS A 7 -3.20 11.67 -13.08
CA LYS A 7 -3.14 10.20 -13.16
C LYS A 7 -1.92 9.69 -13.94
N SER A 8 -1.44 10.44 -14.91
CA SER A 8 -0.33 10.05 -15.80
C SER A 8 1.06 10.36 -15.22
N TYR A 9 1.14 11.14 -14.14
CA TYR A 9 2.42 11.47 -13.53
C TYR A 9 2.95 10.31 -12.69
N SER A 10 4.27 10.11 -12.74
CA SER A 10 5.00 9.18 -11.88
C SER A 10 4.99 9.65 -10.42
N ASP A 11 5.33 8.75 -9.49
CA ASP A 11 5.43 9.11 -8.07
C ASP A 11 6.45 10.25 -7.83
N PRO A 12 7.66 10.24 -8.41
CA PRO A 12 8.59 11.35 -8.30
C PRO A 12 8.02 12.70 -8.77
N GLU A 13 7.29 12.71 -9.88
CA GLU A 13 6.67 13.94 -10.40
C GLU A 13 5.58 14.46 -9.44
N LEU A 14 4.71 13.56 -8.93
CA LEU A 14 3.68 13.94 -7.95
C LEU A 14 4.31 14.45 -6.65
N VAL A 15 5.31 13.77 -6.12
CA VAL A 15 6.03 14.20 -4.90
C VAL A 15 6.67 15.58 -5.11
N SER A 16 7.35 15.80 -6.25
CA SER A 16 7.95 17.09 -6.56
C SER A 16 6.92 18.22 -6.64
N MET A 17 5.72 17.94 -7.18
CA MET A 17 4.61 18.91 -7.21
C MET A 17 4.03 19.16 -5.82
N CYS A 18 3.85 18.12 -5.00
CA CYS A 18 3.39 18.25 -3.61
C CYS A 18 4.33 19.13 -2.79
N LEU A 19 5.64 18.94 -2.93
CA LEU A 19 6.66 19.76 -2.25
C LEU A 19 6.64 21.23 -2.68
N LYS A 20 6.11 21.54 -3.88
CA LYS A 20 5.88 22.90 -4.37
C LYS A 20 4.52 23.48 -3.95
N GLY A 21 3.74 22.75 -3.15
CA GLY A 21 2.45 23.18 -2.63
C GLY A 21 1.26 22.92 -3.57
N ASP A 22 1.40 22.06 -4.59
CA ASP A 22 0.28 21.70 -5.48
C ASP A 22 -0.70 20.77 -4.76
N GLY A 23 -1.84 21.32 -4.30
CA GLY A 23 -2.89 20.55 -3.61
C GLY A 23 -3.56 19.51 -4.49
N HIS A 24 -3.61 19.68 -5.82
CA HIS A 24 -4.16 18.67 -6.72
C HIS A 24 -3.20 17.48 -6.90
N ALA A 25 -1.90 17.74 -6.91
CA ALA A 25 -0.90 16.67 -6.90
C ALA A 25 -0.97 15.87 -5.61
N TRP A 26 -1.17 16.54 -4.46
CA TRP A 26 -1.42 15.90 -3.18
C TRP A 26 -2.67 15.00 -3.21
N GLU A 27 -3.80 15.52 -3.68
CA GLU A 27 -5.02 14.73 -3.84
C GLU A 27 -4.80 13.50 -4.72
N ALA A 28 -4.08 13.65 -5.82
CA ALA A 28 -3.76 12.56 -6.74
C ALA A 28 -2.87 11.50 -6.08
N LEU A 29 -1.86 11.93 -5.31
CA LEU A 29 -0.95 11.04 -4.57
C LEU A 29 -1.71 10.23 -3.52
N ILE A 30 -2.54 10.89 -2.69
CA ILE A 30 -3.37 10.22 -1.68
C ILE A 30 -4.36 9.25 -2.34
N ARG A 31 -5.02 9.65 -3.42
CA ARG A 31 -5.95 8.78 -4.16
C ARG A 31 -5.27 7.53 -4.70
N ARG A 32 -4.04 7.66 -5.22
CA ARG A 32 -3.21 6.56 -5.73
C ARG A 32 -2.93 5.52 -4.66
N TYR A 33 -2.58 5.95 -3.46
CA TYR A 33 -2.16 5.08 -2.37
C TYR A 33 -3.27 4.74 -1.36
N ARG A 34 -4.47 5.29 -1.54
CA ARG A 34 -5.60 5.06 -0.61
C ARG A 34 -5.83 3.58 -0.33
N ARG A 35 -5.89 2.75 -1.37
CA ARG A 35 -6.14 1.31 -1.21
C ARG A 35 -5.01 0.61 -0.48
N LEU A 36 -3.77 1.01 -0.74
CA LEU A 36 -2.60 0.46 -0.06
C LEU A 36 -2.66 0.78 1.43
N ILE A 37 -2.90 2.04 1.79
CA ILE A 37 -2.99 2.49 3.18
C ILE A 37 -4.14 1.76 3.90
N TYR A 38 -5.33 1.68 3.32
CA TYR A 38 -6.47 0.97 3.94
C TYR A 38 -6.28 -0.55 4.03
N SER A 39 -5.48 -1.16 3.17
CA SER A 39 -5.27 -2.61 3.18
C SER A 39 -4.55 -3.10 4.44
N VAL A 40 -3.73 -2.26 5.05
CA VAL A 40 -2.96 -2.63 6.25
C VAL A 40 -3.87 -2.73 7.48
N PRO A 41 -4.63 -1.70 7.90
CA PRO A 41 -5.51 -1.81 9.08
C PRO A 41 -6.58 -2.89 8.93
N VAL A 42 -7.09 -3.14 7.72
CA VAL A 42 -8.00 -4.26 7.46
C VAL A 42 -7.35 -5.61 7.80
N ARG A 43 -6.07 -5.80 7.46
CA ARG A 43 -5.31 -7.00 7.84
C ARG A 43 -5.08 -7.11 9.35
N PHE A 44 -4.99 -5.98 10.04
CA PHE A 44 -4.92 -5.92 11.51
C PHE A 44 -6.27 -6.23 12.18
N GLY A 45 -7.35 -6.41 11.41
CA GLY A 45 -8.69 -6.68 11.90
C GLY A 45 -9.38 -5.45 12.48
N PHE A 46 -8.94 -4.25 12.11
CA PHE A 46 -9.59 -3.01 12.54
C PHE A 46 -10.89 -2.78 11.79
N GLU A 47 -11.86 -2.18 12.49
CA GLU A 47 -13.12 -1.71 11.93
C GLU A 47 -12.90 -0.46 11.07
N ASP A 48 -13.91 -0.09 10.27
CA ASP A 48 -13.82 1.04 9.33
C ASP A 48 -13.46 2.36 10.00
N ALA A 49 -13.93 2.61 11.22
CA ALA A 49 -13.62 3.82 11.98
C ALA A 49 -12.12 3.90 12.31
N ASP A 50 -11.56 2.83 12.87
CA ASP A 50 -10.15 2.74 13.21
C ASP A 50 -9.25 2.81 11.97
N ALA A 51 -9.68 2.14 10.89
CA ALA A 51 -8.97 2.21 9.61
C ALA A 51 -8.98 3.65 9.04
N GLY A 52 -10.05 4.39 9.27
CA GLY A 52 -10.16 5.82 8.94
C GLY A 52 -9.18 6.67 9.75
N ASP A 53 -9.07 6.43 11.04
CA ASP A 53 -8.15 7.15 11.94
C ASP A 53 -6.69 6.87 11.57
N VAL A 54 -6.34 5.61 11.34
CA VAL A 54 -5.02 5.23 10.83
C VAL A 54 -4.72 5.92 9.50
N PHE A 55 -5.68 5.95 8.57
CA PHE A 55 -5.52 6.62 7.28
C PHE A 55 -5.23 8.11 7.45
N GLN A 56 -5.98 8.81 8.30
CA GLN A 56 -5.76 10.24 8.57
C GLN A 56 -4.37 10.49 9.19
N ALA A 57 -4.00 9.68 10.19
CA ALA A 57 -2.69 9.79 10.83
C ALA A 57 -1.54 9.58 9.84
N VAL A 58 -1.67 8.61 8.93
CA VAL A 58 -0.67 8.36 7.88
C VAL A 58 -0.59 9.53 6.89
N CYS A 59 -1.74 10.11 6.50
CA CYS A 59 -1.76 11.28 5.62
C CYS A 59 -1.07 12.49 6.25
N LEU A 60 -1.29 12.74 7.55
CA LEU A 60 -0.61 13.82 8.29
C LEU A 60 0.90 13.57 8.34
N LYS A 61 1.32 12.36 8.71
CA LYS A 61 2.76 12.01 8.73
C LYS A 61 3.39 12.10 7.34
N LEU A 62 2.66 11.75 6.27
CA LEU A 62 3.16 11.93 4.92
C LEU A 62 3.36 13.42 4.59
N LEU A 63 2.42 14.29 5.01
CA LEU A 63 2.53 15.72 4.79
C LEU A 63 3.76 16.30 5.51
N GLU A 64 4.00 15.90 6.75
CA GLU A 64 5.10 16.36 7.59
C GLU A 64 6.47 15.89 7.06
N HIS A 65 6.56 14.63 6.61
CA HIS A 65 7.83 13.98 6.28
C HIS A 65 8.07 13.75 4.78
N LEU A 66 7.20 14.27 3.91
CA LEU A 66 7.34 14.07 2.46
C LEU A 66 8.70 14.54 1.94
N HIS A 67 9.23 15.62 2.51
CA HIS A 67 10.54 16.20 2.15
C HIS A 67 11.73 15.32 2.57
N GLU A 68 11.53 14.39 3.51
CA GLU A 68 12.56 13.45 4.00
C GLU A 68 12.64 12.17 3.17
N VAL A 69 11.66 11.94 2.28
CA VAL A 69 11.62 10.75 1.41
C VAL A 69 12.72 10.85 0.37
N LYS A 70 13.90 10.32 0.70
CA LYS A 70 15.13 10.40 -0.13
C LYS A 70 15.01 9.71 -1.48
N ASP A 71 14.17 8.71 -1.59
CA ASP A 71 13.89 7.99 -2.83
C ASP A 71 12.37 7.96 -3.06
N GLU A 72 11.92 8.87 -3.89
CA GLU A 72 10.50 9.05 -4.23
C GLU A 72 9.89 7.79 -4.86
N ARG A 73 10.73 6.87 -5.39
CA ARG A 73 10.31 5.55 -5.89
C ARG A 73 9.91 4.59 -4.78
N ARG A 74 10.30 4.89 -3.53
CA ARG A 74 10.03 4.06 -2.35
C ARG A 74 8.89 4.59 -1.49
N ILE A 75 8.11 5.55 -1.99
CA ILE A 75 6.98 6.11 -1.23
C ILE A 75 5.98 5.03 -0.81
N SER A 76 5.75 4.02 -1.63
CA SER A 76 4.89 2.89 -1.29
C SER A 76 5.39 2.11 -0.07
N ALA A 77 6.69 1.82 -0.02
CA ALA A 77 7.31 1.12 1.11
C ALA A 77 7.27 1.97 2.39
N TRP A 78 7.52 3.28 2.27
CA TRP A 78 7.40 4.22 3.38
C TRP A 78 5.97 4.25 3.94
N LEU A 79 4.97 4.33 3.06
CA LEU A 79 3.55 4.32 3.44
C LEU A 79 3.16 3.04 4.17
N VAL A 80 3.57 1.88 3.67
CA VAL A 80 3.28 0.61 4.34
C VAL A 80 3.91 0.55 5.72
N THR A 81 5.19 0.91 5.84
CA THR A 81 5.90 0.94 7.13
C THR A 81 5.23 1.89 8.11
N THR A 82 4.89 3.11 7.66
CA THR A 82 4.24 4.11 8.50
C THR A 82 2.83 3.66 8.91
N THR A 83 2.05 3.08 7.98
CA THR A 83 0.70 2.56 8.29
C THR A 83 0.76 1.42 9.29
N THR A 84 1.71 0.49 9.13
CA THR A 84 1.91 -0.61 10.09
C THR A 84 2.24 -0.09 11.48
N ARG A 85 3.12 0.91 11.58
CA ARG A 85 3.45 1.55 12.88
C ARG A 85 2.21 2.20 13.51
N GLN A 86 1.38 2.89 12.73
CA GLN A 86 0.14 3.47 13.24
C GLN A 86 -0.86 2.40 13.71
N CYS A 87 -0.97 1.29 13.00
CA CYS A 87 -1.81 0.17 13.43
C CYS A 87 -1.33 -0.43 14.76
N LEU A 88 -0.04 -0.65 14.91
CA LEU A 88 0.54 -1.18 16.15
C LEU A 88 0.31 -0.21 17.32
N HIS A 89 0.55 1.08 17.09
CA HIS A 89 0.29 2.13 18.08
C HIS A 89 -1.19 2.13 18.53
N LEU A 90 -2.12 2.14 17.58
CA LEU A 90 -3.55 2.12 17.89
C LEU A 90 -3.96 0.84 18.66
N ARG A 91 -3.36 -0.31 18.32
CA ARG A 91 -3.61 -1.57 19.05
C ARG A 91 -3.19 -1.46 20.51
N VAL A 92 -2.00 -0.91 20.77
CA VAL A 92 -1.51 -0.69 22.14
C VAL A 92 -2.43 0.25 22.92
N LEU A 93 -2.87 1.37 22.32
CA LEU A 93 -3.81 2.28 22.97
C LEU A 93 -5.12 1.58 23.35
N LYS A 94 -5.72 0.83 22.44
CA LYS A 94 -6.97 0.09 22.70
C LYS A 94 -6.82 -0.99 23.77
N THR A 95 -5.68 -1.66 23.82
CA THR A 95 -5.41 -2.64 24.89
C THR A 95 -5.33 -1.95 26.24
N ARG A 96 -4.68 -0.79 26.34
CA ARG A 96 -4.58 0.01 27.57
C ARG A 96 -5.93 0.52 28.03
N GLU A 97 -6.77 1.04 27.13
CA GLU A 97 -8.15 1.46 27.45
C GLU A 97 -8.95 0.31 28.05
N THR A 98 -8.68 -0.92 27.63
CA THR A 98 -9.39 -2.12 28.14
C THR A 98 -8.80 -2.62 29.46
N THR A 99 -7.52 -2.40 29.73
CA THR A 99 -6.81 -2.89 30.94
C THR A 99 -6.69 -1.84 32.06
N GLY A 100 -7.03 -0.57 31.81
CA GLY A 100 -7.02 0.50 32.83
C GLY A 100 -5.62 0.95 33.30
N GLU A 101 -4.56 0.65 32.55
CA GLU A 101 -3.20 1.08 32.87
C GLU A 101 -2.89 2.42 32.21
N ASP A 102 -2.94 3.48 33.02
CA ASP A 102 -2.54 4.85 32.65
C ASP A 102 -1.02 5.01 32.81
N GLU A 103 -0.24 4.91 31.75
CA GLU A 103 1.11 5.46 31.71
C GLU A 103 1.27 6.39 30.51
N ASN A 104 1.73 7.63 30.80
CA ASN A 104 2.02 8.73 29.89
C ASN A 104 2.79 8.30 28.65
N VAL A 105 2.18 8.44 27.46
CA VAL A 105 2.83 8.25 26.16
C VAL A 105 2.78 9.56 25.38
N GLU A 106 3.47 10.58 25.88
CA GLU A 106 3.96 11.67 25.05
C GLU A 106 5.39 11.34 24.62
N ASP A 107 5.58 11.22 23.30
CA ASP A 107 6.86 11.35 22.58
C ASP A 107 7.99 10.33 22.86
N ARG A 108 7.67 9.08 23.17
CA ARG A 108 8.66 8.00 23.04
C ARG A 108 8.50 7.31 21.70
N GLN A 109 9.57 7.30 20.91
CA GLN A 109 9.77 6.24 19.90
C GLN A 109 9.61 4.93 20.67
N ASP A 110 8.41 4.33 20.55
CA ASP A 110 8.00 3.19 21.36
C ASP A 110 8.91 2.01 21.05
N PRO A 111 9.79 1.57 21.98
CA PRO A 111 10.62 0.39 21.79
C PRO A 111 9.80 -0.91 21.72
N SER A 112 8.49 -0.86 22.01
CA SER A 112 7.57 -2.00 21.94
C SER A 112 6.98 -2.24 20.55
N ILE A 113 7.29 -1.37 19.56
CA ILE A 113 7.09 -1.75 18.15
C ILE A 113 8.07 -2.89 17.89
N ASN A 114 7.55 -4.11 17.99
CA ASN A 114 8.37 -5.28 17.78
C ASN A 114 8.96 -5.16 16.36
N LEU A 115 10.26 -4.86 16.30
CA LEU A 115 11.02 -4.83 15.05
C LEU A 115 10.80 -6.11 14.24
N GLU A 116 10.49 -7.20 14.93
CA GLU A 116 10.13 -8.50 14.39
C GLU A 116 8.81 -8.44 13.58
N ASP A 117 7.76 -7.78 14.09
CA ASP A 117 6.48 -7.64 13.36
C ASP A 117 6.64 -6.74 12.12
N LEU A 118 7.45 -5.69 12.23
CA LEU A 118 7.78 -4.84 11.09
C LEU A 118 8.62 -5.58 10.05
N ARG A 119 9.52 -6.44 10.51
CA ARG A 119 10.36 -7.31 9.69
C ARG A 119 9.52 -8.35 8.96
N LEU A 120 8.60 -9.02 9.66
CA LEU A 120 7.66 -10.00 9.10
C LEU A 120 6.81 -9.38 7.98
N VAL A 121 6.23 -8.19 8.20
CA VAL A 121 5.45 -7.49 7.16
C VAL A 121 6.33 -7.12 5.95
N THR A 122 7.58 -6.72 6.17
CA THR A 122 8.52 -6.37 5.10
C THR A 122 8.94 -7.62 4.32
N GLU A 123 9.22 -8.72 5.02
CA GLU A 123 9.59 -10.02 4.43
C GLU A 123 8.42 -10.63 3.65
N GLU A 124 7.19 -10.55 4.18
CA GLU A 124 5.98 -10.98 3.47
C GLU A 124 5.78 -10.19 2.17
N GLN A 125 5.93 -8.87 2.21
CA GLN A 125 5.79 -8.02 1.02
C GLN A 125 6.86 -8.33 -0.02
N GLN A 126 8.10 -8.52 0.43
CA GLN A 126 9.20 -8.90 -0.45
C GLN A 126 8.92 -10.27 -1.09
N SER A 127 8.48 -11.23 -0.31
CA SER A 127 8.12 -12.58 -0.79
C SER A 127 6.97 -12.54 -1.81
N ILE A 128 5.96 -11.68 -1.61
CA ILE A 128 4.87 -11.50 -2.58
C ILE A 128 5.40 -10.88 -3.89
N ARG A 129 6.28 -9.88 -3.83
CA ARG A 129 6.89 -9.28 -5.02
C ARG A 129 7.69 -10.31 -5.82
N GLU A 130 8.52 -11.06 -5.14
CA GLU A 130 9.32 -12.12 -5.75
C GLU A 130 8.44 -13.22 -6.35
N ALA A 131 7.33 -13.58 -5.68
CA ALA A 131 6.37 -14.55 -6.20
C ALA A 131 5.67 -14.03 -7.47
N VAL A 132 5.38 -12.73 -7.56
CA VAL A 132 4.83 -12.11 -8.77
C VAL A 132 5.86 -12.06 -9.89
N GLU A 133 7.13 -11.80 -9.59
CA GLU A 133 8.22 -11.87 -10.56
C GLU A 133 8.41 -13.30 -11.09
N GLU A 134 8.32 -14.33 -10.21
CA GLU A 134 8.40 -15.75 -10.58
C GLU A 134 7.26 -16.19 -11.49
N LEU A 135 6.07 -15.54 -11.43
CA LEU A 135 4.98 -15.81 -12.37
C LEU A 135 5.42 -15.65 -13.84
N GLY A 136 6.25 -14.66 -14.10
CA GLY A 136 6.80 -14.34 -15.41
C GLY A 136 5.74 -14.00 -16.49
N GLY A 137 6.23 -13.51 -17.62
CA GLY A 137 5.46 -13.32 -18.83
C GLY A 137 4.11 -12.62 -18.67
N ARG A 138 3.07 -13.15 -19.32
CA ARG A 138 1.73 -12.54 -19.33
C ARG A 138 1.07 -12.47 -17.96
N CYS A 139 1.32 -13.44 -17.06
CA CYS A 139 0.72 -13.43 -15.74
C CYS A 139 1.30 -12.32 -14.86
N GLN A 140 2.60 -12.13 -14.87
CA GLN A 140 3.26 -11.04 -14.16
C GLN A 140 2.73 -9.69 -14.64
N ALA A 141 2.67 -9.48 -15.97
CA ALA A 141 2.16 -8.24 -16.55
C ALA A 141 0.70 -7.97 -16.16
N LEU A 142 -0.19 -8.98 -16.25
CA LEU A 142 -1.61 -8.83 -15.91
C LEU A 142 -1.80 -8.54 -14.41
N ILE A 143 -1.12 -9.28 -13.54
CA ILE A 143 -1.18 -9.06 -12.09
C ILE A 143 -0.60 -7.68 -11.73
N GLY A 144 0.49 -7.28 -12.38
CA GLY A 144 1.07 -5.94 -12.25
C GLY A 144 0.05 -4.84 -12.56
N LEU A 145 -0.59 -4.90 -13.71
CA LEU A 145 -1.60 -3.92 -14.13
C LEU A 145 -2.84 -3.90 -13.23
N LEU A 146 -3.29 -5.06 -12.75
CA LEU A 146 -4.51 -5.16 -11.95
C LEU A 146 -4.33 -4.73 -10.49
N TYR A 147 -3.14 -4.96 -9.90
CA TYR A 147 -2.96 -4.85 -8.45
C TYR A 147 -1.84 -3.93 -8.02
N PHE A 148 -0.84 -3.69 -8.88
CA PHE A 148 0.33 -2.89 -8.55
C PHE A 148 0.43 -1.60 -9.36
N ASP A 149 -0.31 -1.49 -10.48
CA ASP A 149 -0.33 -0.27 -11.27
C ASP A 149 -1.11 0.83 -10.54
N SER A 150 -0.41 1.91 -10.24
CA SER A 150 -0.96 3.08 -9.55
C SER A 150 -2.03 3.81 -10.37
N THR A 151 -2.05 3.63 -11.69
CA THR A 151 -3.05 4.24 -12.56
C THR A 151 -4.40 3.54 -12.48
N SER A 152 -4.46 2.32 -11.90
CA SER A 152 -5.66 1.47 -11.82
C SER A 152 -6.37 1.37 -13.16
N PRO A 153 -5.70 0.85 -14.21
CA PRO A 153 -6.23 0.83 -15.57
C PRO A 153 -7.55 0.05 -15.64
N THR A 154 -8.44 0.53 -16.48
CA THR A 154 -9.69 -0.16 -16.78
C THR A 154 -9.42 -1.45 -17.57
N TYR A 155 -10.40 -2.35 -17.60
CA TYR A 155 -10.29 -3.59 -18.40
C TYR A 155 -10.09 -3.31 -19.90
N ASP A 156 -10.64 -2.21 -20.43
CA ASP A 156 -10.43 -1.78 -21.82
C ASP A 156 -8.99 -1.31 -22.07
N GLU A 157 -8.39 -0.61 -21.11
CA GLU A 157 -6.99 -0.20 -21.16
C GLU A 157 -6.06 -1.41 -21.07
N ILE A 158 -6.32 -2.32 -20.13
CA ILE A 158 -5.58 -3.59 -20.00
C ILE A 158 -5.69 -4.42 -21.29
N SER A 159 -6.89 -4.53 -21.87
CA SER A 159 -7.14 -5.24 -23.11
C SER A 159 -6.28 -4.69 -24.24
N ARG A 160 -6.25 -3.37 -24.41
CA ARG A 160 -5.42 -2.69 -25.42
C ARG A 160 -3.93 -2.89 -25.18
N GLN A 161 -3.49 -2.75 -23.93
CA GLN A 161 -2.07 -2.84 -23.56
C GLN A 161 -1.53 -4.27 -23.69
N MET A 162 -2.34 -5.27 -23.33
CA MET A 162 -1.93 -6.67 -23.37
C MET A 162 -2.27 -7.39 -24.68
N GLY A 163 -3.05 -6.77 -25.55
CA GLY A 163 -3.52 -7.40 -26.81
C GLY A 163 -4.42 -8.61 -26.58
N ILE A 164 -5.29 -8.59 -25.53
CA ILE A 164 -6.22 -9.67 -25.22
C ILE A 164 -7.65 -9.13 -25.13
N PRO A 165 -8.68 -9.89 -25.53
CA PRO A 165 -10.07 -9.47 -25.39
C PRO A 165 -10.43 -9.19 -23.94
N VAL A 166 -11.28 -8.18 -23.69
CA VAL A 166 -11.78 -7.83 -22.35
C VAL A 166 -12.39 -9.04 -21.63
N SER A 167 -13.15 -9.86 -22.35
CA SER A 167 -13.77 -11.10 -21.84
C SER A 167 -12.75 -12.13 -21.36
N SER A 168 -11.50 -12.08 -21.86
CA SER A 168 -10.42 -13.00 -21.48
C SER A 168 -9.66 -12.55 -20.24
N ILE A 169 -9.79 -11.28 -19.80
CA ILE A 169 -9.08 -10.74 -18.64
C ILE A 169 -9.47 -11.50 -17.37
N GLY A 170 -10.77 -11.67 -17.11
CA GLY A 170 -11.27 -12.37 -15.92
C GLY A 170 -10.76 -13.81 -15.80
N PRO A 171 -10.97 -14.67 -16.81
CA PRO A 171 -10.45 -16.04 -16.81
C PRO A 171 -8.91 -16.11 -16.70
N THR A 172 -8.20 -15.20 -17.37
CA THR A 172 -6.72 -15.16 -17.31
C THR A 172 -6.26 -14.75 -15.92
N ARG A 173 -6.90 -13.73 -15.31
CA ARG A 173 -6.64 -13.32 -13.92
C ARG A 173 -6.80 -14.50 -12.97
N ALA A 174 -7.90 -15.25 -13.06
CA ALA A 174 -8.14 -16.38 -12.18
C ALA A 174 -7.01 -17.42 -12.27
N ARG A 175 -6.59 -17.79 -13.49
CA ARG A 175 -5.47 -18.72 -13.70
C ARG A 175 -4.13 -18.19 -13.16
N CYS A 176 -3.87 -16.89 -13.33
CA CYS A 176 -2.65 -16.27 -12.82
C CYS A 176 -2.64 -16.21 -11.29
N LEU A 177 -3.78 -15.95 -10.65
CA LEU A 177 -3.91 -15.98 -9.19
C LEU A 177 -3.73 -17.39 -8.62
N GLU A 178 -4.24 -18.43 -9.28
CA GLU A 178 -3.99 -19.82 -8.85
C GLU A 178 -2.49 -20.20 -8.95
N LYS A 179 -1.81 -19.77 -10.01
CA LYS A 179 -0.36 -19.94 -10.13
C LYS A 179 0.37 -19.20 -9.00
N LEU A 180 0.01 -17.93 -8.75
CA LEU A 180 0.60 -17.13 -7.68
C LEU A 180 0.39 -17.81 -6.31
N LYS A 181 -0.81 -18.30 -6.03
CA LYS A 181 -1.12 -19.04 -4.82
C LYS A 181 -0.24 -20.29 -4.65
N THR A 182 0.02 -21.02 -5.74
CA THR A 182 0.91 -22.18 -5.72
C THR A 182 2.35 -21.79 -5.39
N ILE A 183 2.84 -20.67 -5.96
CA ILE A 183 4.18 -20.15 -5.67
C ILE A 183 4.27 -19.72 -4.21
N LEU A 184 3.29 -18.95 -3.72
CA LEU A 184 3.25 -18.47 -2.33
C LEU A 184 3.20 -19.63 -1.33
N ARG A 185 2.41 -20.67 -1.60
CA ARG A 185 2.38 -21.88 -0.74
C ARG A 185 3.74 -22.57 -0.64
N ARG A 186 4.49 -22.66 -1.74
CA ARG A 186 5.86 -23.19 -1.73
C ARG A 186 6.82 -22.36 -0.88
N ARG A 187 6.51 -21.08 -0.72
CA ARG A 187 7.28 -20.13 0.11
C ARG A 187 6.79 -20.03 1.55
N GLY A 188 5.85 -20.90 1.97
CA GLY A 188 5.37 -20.98 3.35
C GLY A 188 4.14 -20.14 3.68
N PHE A 189 3.50 -19.52 2.67
CA PHE A 189 2.23 -18.81 2.87
C PHE A 189 1.05 -19.83 2.84
N SER A 190 0.23 -19.82 3.85
CA SER A 190 -0.97 -20.68 3.99
C SER A 190 -2.24 -19.96 3.50
#